data_fd9ffd330517dcda2b75c336ef8da7fb
#
_entry.id   fd9ffd330517dcda2b75c336ef8da7fb
#
_cell.length_a   1.000
_cell.length_b   1.000
_cell.length_c   1.000
_cell.angle_alpha   90.00
_cell.angle_beta   90.00
_cell.angle_gamma   90.00
#
_symmetry.space_group_name_H-M   'P 1'
#
loop_
_entity.id
_entity.type
_entity.pdbx_description
1 polymer ?
#
loop_
_entity_poly.entity_id
_entity_poly.type
_entity_poly.pdbx_seq_one_letter_code
_entity_poly.pdbx_strand_id
1 'polypeptide(L)'
;MEIWHWFGTAFLALGGWKIAGDWPDDRQMVVTAGPHTSNWDGIWMIAAAAKWRIRLRYMGKKSLTEGPLGGIVRWTGCVPIDRTKSNDVVGAMQAAFAAEADLVLVVPPEGTRDAVKKWKSGFYHIAVGAGVPITFAVMDYRTRTVSLPATLWPSGDYAADLAIVQGFYAGATAKFPENFVLTGE
;
A
#
# COMPACT_ATOMS: atom_id res chain seq x y z
N MET A 1 -11.77 -5.87 16.77
CA MET A 1 -11.44 -4.70 15.89
C MET A 1 -11.39 -3.38 16.66
N GLU A 2 -12.19 -3.19 17.70
CA GLU A 2 -12.24 -1.93 18.47
C GLU A 2 -10.89 -1.56 19.12
N ILE A 3 -10.24 -2.48 19.82
CA ILE A 3 -8.93 -2.22 20.46
C ILE A 3 -7.89 -1.77 19.42
N TRP A 4 -7.90 -2.39 18.24
CA TRP A 4 -7.01 -2.05 17.15
C TRP A 4 -7.24 -0.65 16.59
N HIS A 5 -8.52 -0.27 16.45
CA HIS A 5 -8.92 1.10 16.07
C HIS A 5 -8.41 2.16 17.06
N TRP A 6 -8.60 1.92 18.35
CA TRP A 6 -8.13 2.86 19.40
C TRP A 6 -6.61 2.95 19.43
N PHE A 7 -5.92 1.82 19.26
CA PHE A 7 -4.47 1.82 19.15
C PHE A 7 -3.98 2.65 17.95
N GLY A 8 -4.53 2.42 16.75
CA GLY A 8 -4.19 3.19 15.55
C GLY A 8 -4.49 4.68 15.72
N THR A 9 -5.64 5.01 16.30
CA THR A 9 -6.04 6.41 16.57
C THR A 9 -5.07 7.10 17.52
N ALA A 10 -4.72 6.47 18.63
CA ALA A 10 -3.78 7.01 19.61
C ALA A 10 -2.37 7.15 19.01
N PHE A 11 -1.91 6.15 18.26
CA PHE A 11 -0.59 6.16 17.64
C PHE A 11 -0.46 7.29 16.61
N LEU A 12 -1.47 7.48 15.74
CA LEU A 12 -1.51 8.60 14.80
C LEU A 12 -1.51 9.95 15.52
N ALA A 13 -2.33 10.09 16.56
CA ALA A 13 -2.43 11.33 17.34
C ALA A 13 -1.09 11.68 18.02
N LEU A 14 -0.42 10.71 18.64
CA LEU A 14 0.91 10.90 19.25
C LEU A 14 1.97 11.33 18.24
N GLY A 15 1.90 10.80 17.01
CA GLY A 15 2.78 11.20 15.91
C GLY A 15 2.39 12.51 15.23
N GLY A 16 1.25 13.11 15.60
CA GLY A 16 0.67 14.28 14.95
C GLY A 16 0.14 13.98 13.54
N TRP A 17 -0.15 12.70 13.24
CA TRP A 17 -0.70 12.26 11.97
C TRP A 17 -2.22 12.24 11.99
N LYS A 18 -2.81 12.51 10.84
CA LYS A 18 -4.26 12.46 10.61
C LYS A 18 -4.57 11.66 9.35
N ILE A 19 -5.81 11.22 9.24
CA ILE A 19 -6.33 10.60 8.03
C ILE A 19 -7.27 11.58 7.33
N ALA A 20 -7.38 11.47 6.02
CA ALA A 20 -8.30 12.24 5.18
C ALA A 20 -8.94 11.33 4.13
N GLY A 21 -10.21 11.56 3.85
CA GLY A 21 -11.03 10.72 3.01
C GLY A 21 -11.61 9.51 3.75
N ASP A 22 -12.66 8.97 3.16
CA ASP A 22 -13.33 7.78 3.66
C ASP A 22 -12.78 6.53 2.99
N TRP A 23 -12.88 5.40 3.69
CA TRP A 23 -12.50 4.11 3.11
C TRP A 23 -13.54 3.72 2.05
N PRO A 24 -13.12 3.27 0.83
CA PRO A 24 -14.05 2.80 -0.19
C PRO A 24 -14.88 1.60 0.28
N ASP A 25 -16.08 1.45 -0.28
CA ASP A 25 -16.99 0.33 0.04
C ASP A 25 -16.56 -1.00 -0.58
N ASP A 26 -15.58 -0.97 -1.50
CA ASP A 26 -15.07 -2.16 -2.15
C ASP A 26 -14.43 -3.10 -1.13
N ARG A 27 -14.87 -4.35 -1.12
CA ARG A 27 -14.37 -5.39 -0.21
C ARG A 27 -13.02 -5.95 -0.64
N GLN A 28 -12.73 -5.84 -1.93
CA GLN A 28 -11.47 -6.27 -2.55
C GLN A 28 -10.86 -5.11 -3.32
N MET A 29 -9.59 -4.82 -3.07
CA MET A 29 -8.87 -3.78 -3.80
C MET A 29 -7.36 -3.94 -3.67
N VAL A 30 -6.64 -3.41 -4.63
CA VAL A 30 -5.21 -3.11 -4.48
C VAL A 30 -5.08 -1.67 -4.00
N VAL A 31 -4.32 -1.44 -2.93
CA VAL A 31 -4.01 -0.10 -2.44
C VAL A 31 -2.56 0.22 -2.80
N THR A 32 -2.34 1.21 -3.67
CA THR A 32 -1.01 1.76 -3.86
C THR A 32 -0.71 2.71 -2.70
N ALA A 33 0.39 2.48 -1.99
CA ALA A 33 0.78 3.29 -0.84
C ALA A 33 2.12 3.97 -1.11
N GLY A 34 2.10 5.28 -1.20
CA GLY A 34 3.27 6.08 -1.50
C GLY A 34 3.16 7.53 -0.96
N PRO A 35 4.24 8.30 -1.03
CA PRO A 35 5.64 7.87 -1.28
C PRO A 35 6.14 6.81 -0.30
N HIS A 36 6.94 5.84 -0.79
CA HIS A 36 7.49 4.77 0.05
C HIS A 36 9.02 4.86 0.14
N THR A 37 9.51 5.66 1.06
CA THR A 37 10.93 5.98 1.23
C THR A 37 11.51 5.55 2.58
N SER A 38 10.64 5.01 3.47
CA SER A 38 11.01 4.65 4.85
C SER A 38 10.20 3.46 5.37
N ASN A 39 10.72 2.77 6.39
CA ASN A 39 9.92 1.80 7.16
C ASN A 39 8.75 2.46 7.91
N TRP A 40 8.87 3.74 8.25
CA TRP A 40 7.83 4.50 8.92
C TRP A 40 6.56 4.62 8.08
N ASP A 41 6.69 4.63 6.75
CA ASP A 41 5.54 4.72 5.84
C ASP A 41 4.59 3.53 6.03
N GLY A 42 5.17 2.31 6.15
CA GLY A 42 4.40 1.12 6.48
C GLY A 42 3.75 1.18 7.86
N ILE A 43 4.44 1.74 8.85
CA ILE A 43 3.91 1.89 10.22
C ILE A 43 2.72 2.87 10.23
N TRP A 44 2.86 4.03 9.57
CA TRP A 44 1.77 5.01 9.45
C TRP A 44 0.58 4.46 8.67
N MET A 45 0.84 3.69 7.58
CA MET A 45 -0.22 3.04 6.81
C MET A 45 -0.98 2.00 7.64
N ILE A 46 -0.28 1.17 8.44
CA ILE A 46 -0.91 0.19 9.34
C ILE A 46 -1.75 0.90 10.40
N ALA A 47 -1.25 1.99 10.99
CA ALA A 47 -1.98 2.78 11.98
C ALA A 47 -3.23 3.45 11.36
N ALA A 48 -3.12 3.97 10.13
CA ALA A 48 -4.25 4.54 9.41
C ALA A 48 -5.31 3.48 9.09
N ALA A 49 -4.91 2.31 8.60
CA ALA A 49 -5.81 1.19 8.35
C ALA A 49 -6.51 0.72 9.63
N ALA A 50 -5.80 0.68 10.75
CA ALA A 50 -6.39 0.37 12.06
C ALA A 50 -7.46 1.39 12.47
N LYS A 51 -7.22 2.69 12.21
CA LYS A 51 -8.19 3.76 12.46
C LYS A 51 -9.41 3.65 11.53
N TRP A 52 -9.24 3.26 10.27
CA TRP A 52 -10.35 2.94 9.35
C TRP A 52 -11.04 1.60 9.64
N ARG A 53 -10.56 0.81 10.63
CA ARG A 53 -11.03 -0.55 10.96
C ARG A 53 -10.83 -1.57 9.85
N ILE A 54 -9.81 -1.38 9.03
CA ILE A 54 -9.48 -2.23 7.89
C ILE A 54 -8.35 -3.18 8.24
N ARG A 55 -8.49 -4.44 7.81
CA ARG A 55 -7.41 -5.43 7.81
C ARG A 55 -6.73 -5.42 6.45
N LEU A 56 -5.58 -4.77 6.37
CA LEU A 56 -4.78 -4.80 5.16
C LEU A 56 -3.83 -6.01 5.13
N ARG A 57 -3.48 -6.43 3.92
CA ARG A 57 -2.37 -7.34 3.65
C ARG A 57 -1.27 -6.57 2.93
N TYR A 58 -0.03 -6.91 3.20
CA TYR A 58 1.12 -6.34 2.51
C TYR A 58 2.20 -7.38 2.32
N MET A 59 2.99 -7.24 1.25
CA MET A 59 4.05 -8.17 0.91
C MET A 59 5.34 -7.81 1.66
N GLY A 60 5.89 -8.75 2.41
CA GLY A 60 7.14 -8.59 3.13
C GLY A 60 8.16 -9.69 2.80
N LYS A 61 9.43 -9.40 3.08
CA LYS A 61 10.48 -10.44 2.97
C LYS A 61 10.16 -11.58 3.92
N LYS A 62 10.34 -12.83 3.46
CA LYS A 62 10.15 -14.05 4.25
C LYS A 62 10.90 -14.01 5.59
N SER A 63 12.13 -13.48 5.61
CA SER A 63 12.93 -13.32 6.82
C SER A 63 12.28 -12.46 7.92
N LEU A 64 11.39 -11.52 7.57
CA LEU A 64 10.67 -10.71 8.54
C LEU A 64 9.61 -11.51 9.32
N THR A 65 9.09 -12.57 8.70
CA THR A 65 8.05 -13.43 9.28
C THR A 65 8.61 -14.67 9.99
N GLU A 66 9.90 -14.94 9.84
CA GLU A 66 10.61 -16.08 10.45
C GLU A 66 11.44 -15.68 11.68
N GLY A 67 11.68 -14.37 11.90
CA GLY A 67 12.40 -13.85 13.05
C GLY A 67 11.59 -13.89 14.35
N PRO A 68 12.18 -13.47 15.49
CA PRO A 68 11.53 -13.52 16.82
C PRO A 68 10.23 -12.69 16.88
N LEU A 69 10.09 -11.65 16.07
CA LEU A 69 8.87 -10.85 15.93
C LEU A 69 7.97 -11.32 14.78
N GLY A 70 8.28 -12.44 14.13
CA GLY A 70 7.58 -12.91 12.94
C GLY A 70 6.08 -13.16 13.14
N GLY A 71 5.67 -13.57 14.34
CA GLY A 71 4.26 -13.69 14.70
C GLY A 71 3.52 -12.36 14.68
N ILE A 72 4.14 -11.30 15.22
CA ILE A 72 3.58 -9.94 15.22
C ILE A 72 3.51 -9.42 13.78
N VAL A 73 4.58 -9.59 13.00
CA VAL A 73 4.64 -9.16 11.61
C VAL A 73 3.54 -9.83 10.76
N ARG A 74 3.32 -11.13 10.92
CA ARG A 74 2.19 -11.83 10.25
C ARG A 74 0.83 -11.32 10.73
N TRP A 75 0.70 -11.09 12.03
CA TRP A 75 -0.55 -10.58 12.62
C TRP A 75 -0.93 -9.19 12.07
N THR A 76 0.04 -8.33 11.75
CA THR A 76 -0.23 -7.04 11.09
C THR A 76 -0.61 -7.16 9.62
N GLY A 77 -0.69 -8.37 9.06
CA GLY A 77 -1.11 -8.62 7.67
C GLY A 77 0.02 -8.91 6.68
N CYS A 78 1.25 -9.10 7.16
CA CYS A 78 2.38 -9.42 6.28
C CYS A 78 2.22 -10.79 5.62
N VAL A 79 2.21 -10.81 4.29
CA VAL A 79 2.31 -12.01 3.46
C VAL A 79 3.79 -12.19 3.08
N PRO A 80 4.44 -13.27 3.52
CA PRO A 80 5.84 -13.52 3.17
C PRO A 80 5.97 -13.85 1.69
N ILE A 81 6.84 -13.13 0.98
CA ILE A 81 7.13 -13.39 -0.43
C ILE A 81 8.61 -13.66 -0.65
N ASP A 82 8.87 -14.53 -1.62
CA ASP A 82 10.19 -14.71 -2.21
C ASP A 82 10.33 -13.79 -3.42
N ARG A 83 11.10 -12.70 -3.24
CA ARG A 83 11.28 -11.67 -4.29
C ARG A 83 12.13 -12.16 -5.47
N THR A 84 12.75 -13.32 -5.39
CA THR A 84 13.51 -13.90 -6.50
C THR A 84 12.61 -14.47 -7.60
N LYS A 85 11.32 -14.68 -7.29
CA LYS A 85 10.30 -15.29 -8.15
C LYS A 85 9.17 -14.29 -8.47
N SER A 86 9.50 -13.17 -9.12
CA SER A 86 8.55 -12.07 -9.32
C SER A 86 7.26 -12.44 -10.07
N ASN A 87 7.34 -13.36 -11.05
CA ASN A 87 6.16 -13.78 -11.82
C ASN A 87 5.20 -14.63 -10.98
N ASP A 88 5.72 -15.41 -10.01
CA ASP A 88 4.90 -16.20 -9.09
C ASP A 88 4.10 -15.31 -8.12
N VAL A 89 4.60 -14.10 -7.82
CA VAL A 89 3.97 -13.19 -6.86
C VAL A 89 2.65 -12.62 -7.40
N VAL A 90 2.63 -12.20 -8.67
CA VAL A 90 1.40 -11.67 -9.30
C VAL A 90 0.32 -12.75 -9.33
N GLY A 91 0.63 -13.94 -9.84
CA GLY A 91 -0.31 -15.05 -9.89
C GLY A 91 -0.79 -15.50 -8.50
N ALA A 92 0.12 -15.54 -7.51
CA ALA A 92 -0.24 -15.88 -6.14
C ALA A 92 -1.21 -14.87 -5.51
N MET A 93 -1.03 -13.57 -5.78
CA MET A 93 -1.95 -12.52 -5.28
C MET A 93 -3.30 -12.56 -6.00
N GLN A 94 -3.34 -12.82 -7.31
CA GLN A 94 -4.59 -13.03 -8.04
C GLN A 94 -5.36 -14.24 -7.50
N ALA A 95 -4.67 -15.34 -7.21
CA ALA A 95 -5.29 -16.51 -6.58
C ALA A 95 -5.82 -16.20 -5.16
N ALA A 96 -5.12 -15.37 -4.39
CA ALA A 96 -5.59 -14.92 -3.08
C ALA A 96 -6.88 -14.10 -3.19
N PHE A 97 -6.98 -13.18 -4.16
CA PHE A 97 -8.22 -12.45 -4.43
C PHE A 97 -9.37 -13.36 -4.82
N ALA A 98 -9.12 -14.42 -5.60
CA ALA A 98 -10.14 -15.40 -5.96
C ALA A 98 -10.62 -16.24 -4.76
N ALA A 99 -9.76 -16.46 -3.76
CA ALA A 99 -10.04 -17.30 -2.60
C ALA A 99 -10.67 -16.56 -1.41
N GLU A 100 -10.40 -15.26 -1.26
CA GLU A 100 -10.83 -14.46 -0.10
C GLU A 100 -11.89 -13.44 -0.55
N ALA A 101 -13.06 -13.43 0.08
CA ALA A 101 -14.15 -12.48 -0.25
C ALA A 101 -13.84 -11.03 0.15
N ASP A 102 -12.92 -10.84 1.10
CA ASP A 102 -12.46 -9.54 1.60
C ASP A 102 -10.93 -9.52 1.58
N LEU A 103 -10.36 -8.76 0.66
CA LEU A 103 -8.90 -8.64 0.55
C LEU A 103 -8.47 -7.24 0.15
N VAL A 104 -7.79 -6.57 1.04
CA VAL A 104 -7.13 -5.28 0.80
C VAL A 104 -5.62 -5.51 0.74
N LEU A 105 -5.06 -5.46 -0.46
CA LEU A 105 -3.63 -5.69 -0.69
C LEU A 105 -2.89 -4.36 -0.89
N VAL A 106 -2.00 -4.02 0.04
CA VAL A 106 -1.17 -2.81 -0.07
C VAL A 106 0.12 -3.12 -0.83
N VAL A 107 0.37 -2.36 -1.87
CA VAL A 107 1.56 -2.51 -2.73
C VAL A 107 2.18 -1.12 -2.98
N PRO A 108 3.37 -0.82 -2.44
CA PRO A 108 4.10 0.37 -2.84
C PRO A 108 4.50 0.27 -4.33
N PRO A 109 4.12 1.25 -5.17
CA PRO A 109 4.37 1.16 -6.61
C PRO A 109 5.86 1.26 -6.96
N GLU A 110 6.66 1.91 -6.11
CA GLU A 110 8.12 1.99 -6.27
C GLU A 110 8.80 0.60 -6.11
N GLY A 111 8.20 -0.29 -5.30
CA GLY A 111 8.71 -1.63 -5.01
C GLY A 111 9.98 -1.67 -4.14
N THR A 112 10.52 -0.52 -3.79
CA THR A 112 11.68 -0.30 -2.90
C THR A 112 11.51 1.04 -2.17
N ARG A 113 12.43 1.36 -1.25
CA ARG A 113 12.50 2.65 -0.56
C ARG A 113 13.61 3.57 -1.08
N ASP A 114 14.37 3.08 -2.04
CA ASP A 114 15.40 3.85 -2.74
C ASP A 114 14.81 4.47 -4.00
N ALA A 115 15.42 5.56 -4.48
CA ALA A 115 15.04 6.19 -5.72
C ALA A 115 15.05 5.20 -6.89
N VAL A 116 13.97 5.16 -7.65
CA VAL A 116 13.84 4.30 -8.83
C VAL A 116 13.56 5.10 -10.08
N LYS A 117 14.13 4.64 -11.19
CA LYS A 117 13.87 5.24 -12.50
C LYS A 117 12.49 4.88 -13.07
N LYS A 118 11.90 3.78 -12.60
CA LYS A 118 10.62 3.29 -13.09
C LYS A 118 9.87 2.55 -11.98
N TRP A 119 8.61 2.86 -11.81
CA TRP A 119 7.72 2.14 -10.89
C TRP A 119 7.45 0.72 -11.38
N LYS A 120 7.19 -0.19 -10.44
CA LYS A 120 6.88 -1.58 -10.75
C LYS A 120 5.41 -1.71 -11.16
N SER A 121 5.15 -2.44 -12.24
CA SER A 121 3.79 -2.68 -12.74
C SER A 121 3.03 -3.79 -12.00
N GLY A 122 3.65 -4.45 -11.02
CA GLY A 122 3.06 -5.60 -10.34
C GLY A 122 1.70 -5.32 -9.70
N PHE A 123 1.52 -4.16 -9.05
CA PHE A 123 0.24 -3.76 -8.47
C PHE A 123 -0.87 -3.70 -9.52
N TYR A 124 -0.56 -3.18 -10.69
CA TYR A 124 -1.50 -3.05 -11.80
C TYR A 124 -1.93 -4.40 -12.37
N HIS A 125 -0.94 -5.28 -12.65
CA HIS A 125 -1.24 -6.62 -13.16
C HIS A 125 -2.01 -7.48 -12.14
N ILE A 126 -1.77 -7.30 -10.84
CA ILE A 126 -2.58 -7.94 -9.81
C ILE A 126 -4.02 -7.44 -9.88
N ALA A 127 -4.24 -6.13 -9.94
CA ALA A 127 -5.58 -5.54 -9.98
C ALA A 127 -6.35 -5.95 -11.24
N VAL A 128 -5.72 -5.86 -12.42
CA VAL A 128 -6.33 -6.28 -13.69
C VAL A 128 -6.72 -7.76 -13.66
N GLY A 129 -5.79 -8.64 -13.28
CA GLY A 129 -6.05 -10.08 -13.29
C GLY A 129 -7.01 -10.55 -12.21
N ALA A 130 -7.15 -9.80 -11.12
CA ALA A 130 -8.13 -10.07 -10.08
C ALA A 130 -9.48 -9.38 -10.35
N GLY A 131 -9.57 -8.46 -11.31
CA GLY A 131 -10.79 -7.70 -11.59
C GLY A 131 -11.20 -6.78 -10.43
N VAL A 132 -10.22 -6.12 -9.78
CA VAL A 132 -10.45 -5.27 -8.62
C VAL A 132 -9.92 -3.85 -8.84
N PRO A 133 -10.48 -2.84 -8.14
CA PRO A 133 -10.00 -1.46 -8.26
C PRO A 133 -8.66 -1.24 -7.58
N ILE A 134 -8.03 -0.11 -7.93
CA ILE A 134 -6.81 0.40 -7.31
C ILE A 134 -7.16 1.67 -6.56
N THR A 135 -7.00 1.66 -5.23
CA THR A 135 -7.18 2.83 -4.36
C THR A 135 -5.82 3.46 -4.06
N PHE A 136 -5.75 4.79 -4.08
CA PHE A 136 -4.51 5.52 -3.83
C PHE A 136 -4.43 5.91 -2.36
N ALA A 137 -3.40 5.44 -1.66
CA ALA A 137 -3.08 5.89 -0.32
C ALA A 137 -1.85 6.81 -0.39
N VAL A 138 -2.09 8.10 -0.20
CA VAL A 138 -1.06 9.13 -0.29
C VAL A 138 -0.63 9.53 1.11
N MET A 139 0.67 9.39 1.40
CA MET A 139 1.30 9.82 2.65
C MET A 139 2.08 11.11 2.45
N ASP A 140 1.65 12.18 3.07
CA ASP A 140 2.34 13.46 3.01
C ASP A 140 2.97 13.81 4.37
N TYR A 141 4.28 13.80 4.44
CA TYR A 141 5.05 14.11 5.65
C TYR A 141 5.03 15.59 6.00
N ARG A 142 4.85 16.50 5.04
CA ARG A 142 4.72 17.92 5.28
C ARG A 142 3.46 18.24 6.07
N THR A 143 2.34 17.62 5.70
CA THR A 143 1.05 17.80 6.39
C THR A 143 0.77 16.72 7.43
N ARG A 144 1.60 15.69 7.51
CA ARG A 144 1.41 14.49 8.34
C ARG A 144 0.04 13.87 8.13
N THR A 145 -0.30 13.61 6.88
CA THR A 145 -1.62 13.09 6.49
C THR A 145 -1.47 11.81 5.69
N VAL A 146 -2.28 10.80 6.03
CA VAL A 146 -2.56 9.67 5.15
C VAL A 146 -3.93 9.91 4.53
N SER A 147 -4.00 10.02 3.22
CA SER A 147 -5.25 10.29 2.50
C SER A 147 -5.59 9.23 1.46
N LEU A 148 -6.88 9.09 1.16
CA LEU A 148 -7.40 8.24 0.10
C LEU A 148 -8.15 9.13 -0.92
N PRO A 149 -7.41 9.82 -1.82
CA PRO A 149 -8.00 10.80 -2.71
C PRO A 149 -8.90 10.22 -3.78
N ALA A 150 -8.65 9.00 -4.24
CA ALA A 150 -9.42 8.38 -5.31
C ALA A 150 -9.22 6.86 -5.41
N THR A 151 -10.12 6.24 -6.16
CA THR A 151 -10.06 4.84 -6.60
C THR A 151 -10.19 4.80 -8.12
N LEU A 152 -9.38 3.96 -8.78
CA LEU A 152 -9.35 3.75 -10.22
C LEU A 152 -9.68 2.29 -10.55
N TRP A 153 -10.62 2.06 -11.46
CA TRP A 153 -10.77 0.77 -12.12
C TRP A 153 -9.80 0.71 -13.30
N PRO A 154 -8.87 -0.27 -13.33
CA PRO A 154 -7.89 -0.37 -14.41
C PRO A 154 -8.54 -0.45 -15.78
N SER A 155 -8.11 0.42 -16.69
CA SER A 155 -8.65 0.47 -18.07
C SER A 155 -8.08 -0.64 -18.98
N GLY A 156 -6.95 -1.23 -18.61
CA GLY A 156 -6.15 -2.12 -19.45
C GLY A 156 -4.96 -1.40 -20.13
N ASP A 157 -5.01 -0.07 -20.22
CA ASP A 157 -3.87 0.75 -20.67
C ASP A 157 -3.02 1.17 -19.46
N TYR A 158 -1.94 0.42 -19.23
CA TYR A 158 -1.05 0.69 -18.10
C TYR A 158 -0.43 2.09 -18.13
N ALA A 159 -0.08 2.60 -19.30
CA ALA A 159 0.60 3.88 -19.39
C ALA A 159 -0.36 5.04 -19.05
N ALA A 160 -1.58 5.00 -19.58
CA ALA A 160 -2.61 5.97 -19.27
C ALA A 160 -3.00 5.92 -17.78
N ASP A 161 -3.24 4.73 -17.23
CA ASP A 161 -3.61 4.56 -15.84
C ASP A 161 -2.47 4.96 -14.90
N LEU A 162 -1.21 4.65 -15.24
CA LEU A 162 -0.03 5.05 -14.45
C LEU A 162 0.09 6.57 -14.34
N ALA A 163 -0.17 7.30 -15.41
CA ALA A 163 -0.14 8.76 -15.40
C ALA A 163 -1.17 9.34 -14.41
N ILE A 164 -2.38 8.74 -14.37
CA ILE A 164 -3.42 9.11 -13.38
C ILE A 164 -2.93 8.81 -11.97
N VAL A 165 -2.41 7.60 -11.72
CA VAL A 165 -1.88 7.21 -10.42
C VAL A 165 -0.81 8.18 -9.95
N GLN A 166 0.19 8.48 -10.77
CA GLN A 166 1.29 9.38 -10.45
C GLN A 166 0.83 10.80 -10.15
N GLY A 167 -0.21 11.28 -10.84
CA GLY A 167 -0.80 12.60 -10.60
C GLY A 167 -1.24 12.82 -9.15
N PHE A 168 -1.74 11.77 -8.49
CA PHE A 168 -2.15 11.86 -7.08
C PHE A 168 -0.98 11.95 -6.10
N TYR A 169 0.22 11.51 -6.48
CA TYR A 169 1.42 11.56 -5.64
C TYR A 169 2.27 12.80 -5.88
N ALA A 170 2.04 13.55 -6.96
CA ALA A 170 2.88 14.68 -7.38
C ALA A 170 3.03 15.79 -6.32
N GLY A 171 2.00 16.00 -5.47
CA GLY A 171 2.03 17.01 -4.41
C GLY A 171 2.50 16.49 -3.04
N ALA A 172 2.77 15.20 -2.91
CA ALA A 172 3.11 14.58 -1.64
C ALA A 172 4.59 14.75 -1.30
N THR A 173 4.88 15.07 -0.05
CA THR A 173 6.25 15.13 0.47
C THR A 173 6.59 13.83 1.18
N ALA A 174 7.59 13.13 0.66
CA ALA A 174 8.11 11.90 1.26
C ALA A 174 8.90 12.19 2.55
N LYS A 175 9.15 11.15 3.37
CA LYS A 175 10.06 11.25 4.52
C LYS A 175 11.49 11.55 4.08
N PHE A 176 11.92 10.94 3.00
CA PHE A 176 13.20 11.17 2.32
C PHE A 176 12.89 11.59 0.88
N PRO A 177 12.70 12.91 0.61
CA PRO A 177 12.27 13.40 -0.70
C PRO A 177 13.22 13.00 -1.84
N GLU A 178 14.51 12.88 -1.56
CA GLU A 178 15.55 12.47 -2.52
C GLU A 178 15.34 11.02 -3.04
N ASN A 179 14.60 10.20 -2.31
CA ASN A 179 14.30 8.82 -2.67
C ASN A 179 12.96 8.66 -3.39
N PHE A 180 12.18 9.73 -3.52
CA PHE A 180 10.90 9.70 -4.21
C PHE A 180 10.99 10.35 -5.58
N VAL A 181 10.79 9.57 -6.62
CA VAL A 181 10.80 10.04 -8.00
C VAL A 181 9.48 9.65 -8.66
N LEU A 182 8.76 10.65 -9.15
CA LEU A 182 7.69 10.40 -10.13
C LEU A 182 8.41 10.07 -11.43
N THR A 183 8.25 8.85 -11.89
CA THR A 183 8.93 8.42 -13.11
C THR A 183 8.28 9.07 -14.31
N GLY A 184 8.99 9.99 -14.93
CA GLY A 184 8.68 10.42 -16.30
C GLY A 184 8.91 9.27 -17.29
N GLU A 185 8.42 9.45 -18.48
CA GLU A 185 8.45 8.55 -19.63
C GLU A 185 9.69 7.69 -19.80
#